data_e980704bd4655d8ed08b0e09c9b2a5d4
#
_entry.id   e980704bd4655d8ed08b0e09c9b2a5d4
#
_cell.length_a   1.000
_cell.length_b   1.000
_cell.length_c   1.000
_cell.angle_alpha   90.00
_cell.angle_beta   90.00
_cell.angle_gamma   90.00
#
_symmetry.space_group_name_H-M   'P 1'
#
loop_
_entity.id
_entity.type
_entity.pdbx_description
1 polymer ?
#
loop_
_entity_poly.entity_id
_entity_poly.type
_entity_poly.pdbx_seq_one_letter_code
_entity_poly.pdbx_strand_id
1 'polypeptide(L)'
;MDQQVQDGTSAAAKVLVIDDSNTIRRSAEIFLKQAGHEVVLAEDGFDALAKLSDYRPDLVFCDILMPRLDGYQTCAIIKRNPQFASVPVIMLSSKDGLFDKARGRMVGSQDYLTKPFTKDQLLHAVQQHRRTD
;
A
#
# COMPACT_ATOMS: atom_id res chain seq x y z
N MET A 1 19.64 -21.90 12.59
CA MET A 1 19.22 -21.25 12.31
C MET A 1 18.88 -20.67 12.24
N ASP A 2 18.76 -20.67 11.96
CA ASP A 2 18.28 -19.99 11.53
C ASP A 2 17.78 -19.43 11.28
N GLN A 3 17.76 -19.52 11.20
CA GLN A 3 17.21 -18.93 10.74
C GLN A 3 16.82 -18.59 10.10
N GLN A 4 16.85 -18.87 9.98
CA GLN A 4 16.47 -18.51 9.28
C GLN A 4 15.97 -18.31 8.57
N VAL A 5 16.27 -18.41 8.43
CA VAL A 5 15.78 -18.20 7.63
C VAL A 5 14.75 -18.17 7.33
N GLN A 6 14.58 -18.00 7.21
CA GLN A 6 13.52 -18.00 6.92
C GLN A 6 13.00 -17.97 5.81
N ASP A 7 13.16 -18.00 5.29
CA ASP A 7 12.38 -18.30 4.16
C ASP A 7 11.85 -17.06 3.48
N GLY A 8 11.25 -17.18 2.31
CA GLY A 8 10.78 -16.05 1.52
C GLY A 8 9.77 -15.15 2.21
N THR A 9 9.02 -15.71 3.17
CA THR A 9 8.00 -14.95 3.87
C THR A 9 8.58 -13.93 4.82
N SER A 10 9.84 -14.06 5.19
CA SER A 10 10.50 -13.10 6.04
C SER A 10 11.32 -12.08 5.26
N ALA A 11 11.37 -12.18 3.95
CA ALA A 11 12.12 -11.22 3.13
C ALA A 11 11.46 -9.85 3.18
N ALA A 12 12.29 -8.82 3.12
CA ALA A 12 11.82 -7.44 3.10
C ALA A 12 11.05 -7.15 1.82
N ALA A 13 9.92 -6.49 1.96
CA ALA A 13 9.17 -5.97 0.83
C ALA A 13 9.40 -4.47 0.73
N LYS A 14 9.31 -3.93 -0.48
CA LYS A 14 9.29 -2.48 -0.71
C LYS A 14 7.85 -2.03 -0.73
N VAL A 15 7.46 -1.21 0.24
CA VAL A 15 6.07 -0.79 0.42
C VAL A 15 5.96 0.72 0.26
N LEU A 16 5.05 1.14 -0.61
CA LEU A 16 4.71 2.55 -0.78
C LEU A 16 3.41 2.81 -0.03
N VAL A 17 3.39 3.80 0.85
CA VAL A 17 2.21 4.19 1.62
C VAL A 17 1.78 5.59 1.20
N ILE A 18 0.57 5.71 0.67
CA ILE A 18 0.01 6.96 0.17
C ILE A 18 -1.15 7.36 1.07
N ASP A 19 -1.00 8.43 1.83
CA ASP A 19 -2.06 8.92 2.72
C ASP A 19 -1.76 10.37 3.05
N ASP A 20 -2.79 11.23 3.05
CA ASP A 20 -2.59 12.64 3.36
C ASP A 20 -2.49 12.92 4.85
N SER A 21 -2.73 11.93 5.70
CA SER A 21 -2.59 12.05 7.15
C SER A 21 -1.17 11.71 7.59
N ASN A 22 -0.50 12.66 8.24
CA ASN A 22 0.82 12.42 8.83
C ASN A 22 0.77 11.29 9.85
N THR A 23 -0.30 11.23 10.65
CA THR A 23 -0.44 10.21 11.69
C THR A 23 -0.51 8.82 11.09
N ILE A 24 -1.29 8.65 10.03
CA ILE A 24 -1.43 7.34 9.36
C ILE A 24 -0.10 6.94 8.71
N ARG A 25 0.52 7.87 7.97
CA ARG A 25 1.82 7.56 7.34
C ARG A 25 2.85 7.14 8.38
N ARG A 26 2.90 7.86 9.50
CA ARG A 26 3.87 7.58 10.55
C ARG A 26 3.62 6.21 11.18
N SER A 27 2.36 5.88 11.48
CA SER A 27 2.02 4.58 12.04
C SER A 27 2.41 3.46 11.11
N ALA A 28 2.07 3.59 9.83
CA ALA A 28 2.42 2.59 8.84
C ALA A 28 3.94 2.42 8.72
N GLU A 29 4.65 3.53 8.69
CA GLU A 29 6.11 3.51 8.60
C GLU A 29 6.72 2.75 9.77
N ILE A 30 6.29 3.05 10.98
CA ILE A 30 6.82 2.40 12.18
C ILE A 30 6.56 0.90 12.14
N PHE A 31 5.32 0.51 11.86
CA PHE A 31 4.93 -0.90 11.83
C PHE A 31 5.70 -1.68 10.77
N LEU A 32 5.81 -1.12 9.58
CA LEU A 32 6.47 -1.80 8.46
C LEU A 32 7.97 -1.91 8.69
N LYS A 33 8.61 -0.87 9.18
CA LYS A 33 10.04 -0.90 9.48
C LYS A 33 10.37 -1.87 10.60
N GLN A 34 9.51 -1.96 11.62
CA GLN A 34 9.72 -2.92 12.70
C GLN A 34 9.72 -4.36 12.19
N ALA A 35 8.99 -4.62 11.10
CA ALA A 35 8.94 -5.94 10.49
C ALA A 35 10.05 -6.15 9.45
N GLY A 36 10.93 -5.18 9.28
CA GLY A 36 12.05 -5.30 8.36
C GLY A 36 11.78 -4.88 6.94
N HIS A 37 10.63 -4.27 6.67
CA HIS A 37 10.30 -3.81 5.31
C HIS A 37 10.92 -2.46 5.01
N GLU A 38 11.13 -2.21 3.74
CA GLU A 38 11.55 -0.91 3.22
C GLU A 38 10.30 -0.10 2.91
N VAL A 39 10.26 1.18 3.31
CA VAL A 39 9.05 1.99 3.21
C VAL A 39 9.36 3.31 2.54
N VAL A 40 8.50 3.70 1.60
CA VAL A 40 8.50 5.06 1.04
C VAL A 40 7.11 5.62 1.27
N LEU A 41 7.03 6.88 1.66
CA LEU A 41 5.79 7.56 1.98
C LEU A 41 5.47 8.60 0.92
N ALA A 42 4.19 8.74 0.59
CA ALA A 42 3.71 9.79 -0.29
C ALA A 42 2.50 10.45 0.37
N GLU A 43 2.41 11.76 0.27
CA GLU A 43 1.34 12.50 0.94
C GLU A 43 0.09 12.67 0.09
N ASP A 44 0.18 12.41 -1.21
CA ASP A 44 -0.96 12.47 -2.12
C ASP A 44 -0.68 11.63 -3.36
N GLY A 45 -1.66 11.57 -4.26
CA GLY A 45 -1.54 10.76 -5.46
C GLY A 45 -0.46 11.26 -6.43
N PHE A 46 -0.28 12.56 -6.53
CA PHE A 46 0.74 13.12 -7.42
C PHE A 46 2.14 12.80 -6.91
N ASP A 47 2.35 12.95 -5.60
CA ASP A 47 3.63 12.60 -4.97
C ASP A 47 3.93 11.11 -5.18
N ALA A 48 2.91 10.27 -5.04
CA ALA A 48 3.05 8.82 -5.25
C ALA A 48 3.49 8.51 -6.68
N LEU A 49 2.83 9.12 -7.66
CA LEU A 49 3.14 8.86 -9.06
C LEU A 49 4.57 9.30 -9.39
N ALA A 50 5.02 10.40 -8.78
CA ALA A 50 6.39 10.86 -8.97
C ALA A 50 7.43 9.88 -8.42
N LYS A 51 7.08 9.17 -7.35
CA LYS A 51 8.02 8.26 -6.68
C LYS A 51 8.03 6.84 -7.24
N LEU A 52 6.98 6.45 -7.94
CA LEU A 52 6.81 5.07 -8.38
C LEU A 52 7.93 4.55 -9.25
N SER A 53 8.34 5.32 -10.26
CA SER A 53 9.31 4.84 -11.23
C SER A 53 10.68 4.60 -10.61
N ASP A 54 11.06 5.41 -9.64
CA ASP A 54 12.35 5.26 -8.98
C ASP A 54 12.34 4.18 -7.92
N TYR A 55 11.23 4.07 -7.20
CA TYR A 55 11.16 3.17 -6.05
C TYR A 55 10.79 1.74 -6.41
N ARG A 56 9.88 1.55 -7.33
CA ARG A 56 9.38 0.24 -7.78
C ARG A 56 8.91 -0.63 -6.63
N PRO A 57 7.80 -0.26 -5.97
CA PRO A 57 7.33 -1.00 -4.80
C PRO A 57 6.80 -2.39 -5.16
N ASP A 58 6.85 -3.28 -4.18
CA ASP A 58 6.22 -4.60 -4.27
C ASP A 58 4.76 -4.57 -3.88
N LEU A 59 4.33 -3.50 -3.22
CA LEU A 59 2.97 -3.35 -2.72
C LEU A 59 2.70 -1.89 -2.40
N VAL A 60 1.46 -1.44 -2.63
CA VAL A 60 1.05 -0.06 -2.38
C VAL A 60 -0.17 -0.06 -1.46
N PHE A 61 -0.11 0.75 -0.40
CA PHE A 61 -1.29 1.13 0.38
C PHE A 61 -1.70 2.53 -0.04
N CYS A 62 -2.96 2.73 -0.36
CA CYS A 62 -3.44 3.99 -0.92
C CYS A 62 -4.73 4.46 -0.25
N ASP A 63 -4.67 5.62 0.40
CA ASP A 63 -5.84 6.26 1.01
C ASP A 63 -6.86 6.59 -0.07
N ILE A 64 -8.13 6.38 0.23
CA ILE A 64 -9.22 6.65 -0.70
C ILE A 64 -9.51 8.15 -0.78
N LEU A 65 -9.61 8.82 0.38
CA LEU A 65 -9.99 10.23 0.42
C LEU A 65 -8.77 11.13 0.48
N MET A 66 -8.38 11.67 -0.65
CA MET A 66 -7.27 12.62 -0.77
C MET A 66 -7.71 13.77 -1.66
N PRO A 67 -7.18 14.99 -1.41
CA PRO A 67 -7.54 16.13 -2.25
C PRO A 67 -6.98 15.97 -3.66
N ARG A 68 -7.70 16.53 -4.62
CA ARG A 68 -7.33 16.63 -6.03
C ARG A 68 -7.35 15.29 -6.76
N LEU A 69 -6.63 14.30 -6.29
CA LEU A 69 -6.55 12.97 -6.90
C LEU A 69 -6.85 11.95 -5.81
N ASP A 70 -8.05 11.37 -5.83
CA ASP A 70 -8.43 10.42 -4.79
C ASP A 70 -7.76 9.06 -5.01
N GLY A 71 -7.99 8.14 -4.08
CA GLY A 71 -7.37 6.82 -4.12
C GLY A 71 -7.79 5.97 -5.29
N TYR A 72 -9.05 6.05 -5.70
CA TYR A 72 -9.52 5.30 -6.87
C TYR A 72 -8.83 5.79 -8.13
N GLN A 73 -8.73 7.10 -8.28
CA GLN A 73 -8.05 7.70 -9.44
C GLN A 73 -6.57 7.35 -9.44
N THR A 74 -5.94 7.44 -8.29
CA THR A 74 -4.51 7.10 -8.15
C THR A 74 -4.28 5.63 -8.52
N CYS A 75 -5.09 4.74 -7.97
CA CYS A 75 -5.00 3.31 -8.27
C CYS A 75 -5.18 3.04 -9.77
N ALA A 76 -6.18 3.67 -10.38
CA ALA A 76 -6.44 3.49 -11.81
C ALA A 76 -5.22 3.89 -12.66
N ILE A 77 -4.58 5.00 -12.30
CA ILE A 77 -3.40 5.46 -13.03
C ILE A 77 -2.24 4.46 -12.87
N ILE A 78 -2.01 4.00 -11.64
CA ILE A 78 -0.97 3.00 -11.38
C ILE A 78 -1.21 1.75 -12.22
N LYS A 79 -2.43 1.24 -12.20
CA LYS A 79 -2.76 -0.02 -12.87
C LYS A 79 -2.76 0.08 -14.40
N ARG A 80 -2.94 1.27 -14.94
CA ARG A 80 -2.86 1.46 -16.39
C ARG A 80 -1.44 1.50 -16.91
N ASN A 81 -0.46 1.73 -16.04
CA ASN A 81 0.93 1.75 -16.44
C ASN A 81 1.45 0.31 -16.49
N PRO A 82 1.89 -0.16 -17.66
CA PRO A 82 2.36 -1.56 -17.78
C PRO A 82 3.49 -1.91 -16.81
N GLN A 83 4.31 -0.95 -16.41
CA GLN A 83 5.40 -1.20 -15.46
C GLN A 83 4.87 -1.53 -14.06
N PHE A 84 3.68 -1.04 -13.72
CA PHE A 84 3.15 -1.17 -12.36
C PHE A 84 1.82 -1.91 -12.29
N ALA A 85 1.32 -2.40 -13.42
CA ALA A 85 0.02 -3.06 -13.47
C ALA A 85 -0.06 -4.29 -12.56
N SER A 86 1.05 -4.97 -12.33
CA SER A 86 1.09 -6.16 -11.48
C SER A 86 1.33 -5.86 -10.01
N VAL A 87 1.60 -4.60 -9.65
CA VAL A 87 1.84 -4.24 -8.26
C VAL A 87 0.51 -4.22 -7.49
N PRO A 88 0.38 -5.01 -6.42
CA PRO A 88 -0.86 -5.01 -5.65
C PRO A 88 -1.10 -3.64 -5.00
N VAL A 89 -2.35 -3.17 -5.06
CA VAL A 89 -2.78 -1.94 -4.40
C VAL A 89 -3.88 -2.29 -3.40
N ILE A 90 -3.66 -1.93 -2.15
CA ILE A 90 -4.63 -2.12 -1.07
C ILE A 90 -5.12 -0.75 -0.66
N MET A 91 -6.44 -0.54 -0.71
CA MET A 91 -7.03 0.74 -0.37
C MET A 91 -7.13 0.91 1.13
N LEU A 92 -6.85 2.11 1.63
CA LEU A 92 -7.03 2.45 3.04
C LEU A 92 -8.32 3.23 3.19
N SER A 93 -9.29 2.64 3.88
CA SER A 93 -10.61 3.22 4.05
C SER A 93 -10.81 3.69 5.47
N SER A 94 -11.37 4.88 5.67
CA SER A 94 -11.69 5.33 7.03
C SER A 94 -12.80 4.45 7.61
N LYS A 95 -12.86 4.40 8.94
CA LYS A 95 -13.86 3.61 9.65
C LYS A 95 -15.28 4.00 9.26
N ASP A 96 -15.51 5.30 9.07
CA ASP A 96 -16.81 5.82 8.70
C ASP A 96 -16.96 5.97 7.19
N GLY A 97 -15.92 5.67 6.45
CA GLY A 97 -15.94 5.76 5.00
C GLY A 97 -16.61 4.55 4.40
N LEU A 98 -17.22 4.77 3.25
CA LEU A 98 -17.87 3.68 2.52
C LEU A 98 -16.95 3.27 1.38
N PHE A 99 -16.17 2.23 1.63
CA PHE A 99 -15.37 1.67 0.55
C PHE A 99 -16.30 1.01 -0.46
N ASP A 100 -16.24 1.48 -1.68
CA ASP A 100 -17.02 0.88 -2.76
C ASP A 100 -16.22 -0.25 -3.36
N LYS A 101 -16.56 -1.47 -2.99
CA LYS A 101 -15.86 -2.68 -3.45
C LYS A 101 -15.90 -2.83 -4.97
N ALA A 102 -17.03 -2.50 -5.56
CA ALA A 102 -17.18 -2.59 -7.01
C ALA A 102 -16.25 -1.61 -7.71
N ARG A 103 -16.22 -0.35 -7.21
CA ARG A 103 -15.34 0.67 -7.77
C ARG A 103 -13.87 0.29 -7.57
N GLY A 104 -13.53 -0.26 -6.39
CA GLY A 104 -12.17 -0.74 -6.12
C GLY A 104 -11.75 -1.79 -7.12
N ARG A 105 -12.61 -2.76 -7.41
CA ARG A 105 -12.31 -3.78 -8.41
C ARG A 105 -12.15 -3.19 -9.81
N MET A 106 -12.99 -2.22 -10.15
CA MET A 106 -12.93 -1.58 -11.47
C MET A 106 -11.60 -0.87 -11.71
N VAL A 107 -11.01 -0.29 -10.67
CA VAL A 107 -9.71 0.37 -10.82
C VAL A 107 -8.53 -0.57 -10.56
N GLY A 108 -8.80 -1.82 -10.20
CA GLY A 108 -7.78 -2.84 -10.07
C GLY A 108 -7.17 -3.02 -8.71
N SER A 109 -7.79 -2.48 -7.64
CA SER A 109 -7.27 -2.72 -6.29
C SER A 109 -7.54 -4.17 -5.88
N GLN A 110 -6.62 -4.74 -5.10
CA GLN A 110 -6.70 -6.12 -4.66
C GLN A 110 -7.52 -6.30 -3.39
N ASP A 111 -7.54 -5.28 -2.53
CA ASP A 111 -8.18 -5.40 -1.23
C ASP A 111 -8.32 -4.02 -0.60
N TYR A 112 -8.85 -3.98 0.62
CA TYR A 112 -8.90 -2.75 1.40
C TYR A 112 -8.62 -3.07 2.87
N LEU A 113 -8.19 -2.05 3.60
CA LEU A 113 -7.90 -2.12 5.02
C LEU A 113 -8.51 -0.90 5.69
N THR A 114 -9.20 -1.10 6.81
CA THR A 114 -9.87 0.00 7.52
C THR A 114 -8.90 0.73 8.43
N LYS A 115 -8.97 2.06 8.43
CA LYS A 115 -8.20 2.92 9.34
C LYS A 115 -9.05 3.25 10.58
N PRO A 116 -8.47 3.28 11.76
CA PRO A 116 -7.10 2.93 12.09
C PRO A 116 -6.88 1.42 12.04
N PHE A 117 -5.71 1.03 11.60
CA PHE A 117 -5.33 -0.39 11.53
C PHE A 117 -4.35 -0.72 12.65
N THR A 118 -4.33 -1.97 13.07
CA THR A 118 -3.32 -2.46 13.99
C THR A 118 -2.07 -2.86 13.21
N LYS A 119 -0.96 -3.00 13.93
CA LYS A 119 0.28 -3.51 13.35
C LYS A 119 0.03 -4.86 12.68
N ASP A 120 -0.65 -5.77 13.38
CA ASP A 120 -0.90 -7.11 12.85
C ASP A 120 -1.75 -7.09 11.59
N GLN A 121 -2.77 -6.24 11.55
CA GLN A 121 -3.60 -6.10 10.35
C GLN A 121 -2.79 -5.61 9.15
N LEU A 122 -1.94 -4.62 9.37
CA LEU A 122 -1.12 -4.07 8.30
C LEU A 122 -0.12 -5.11 7.78
N LEU A 123 0.57 -5.79 8.69
CA LEU A 123 1.57 -6.79 8.32
C LEU A 123 0.95 -8.01 7.66
N HIS A 124 -0.25 -8.40 8.10
CA HIS A 124 -0.97 -9.50 7.47
C HIS A 124 -1.32 -9.14 6.02
N ALA A 125 -1.76 -7.91 5.77
CA ALA A 125 -2.07 -7.46 4.41
C ALA A 125 -0.83 -7.52 3.50
N VAL A 126 0.33 -7.12 4.02
CA VAL A 126 1.58 -7.23 3.26
C VAL A 126 1.87 -8.68 2.92
N GLN A 127 1.80 -9.54 3.90
CA GLN A 127 2.11 -10.96 3.74
C GLN A 127 1.19 -11.63 2.72
N GLN A 128 -0.09 -11.28 2.76
CA GLN A 128 -1.10 -11.89 1.92
C GLN A 128 -1.03 -11.43 0.47
N HIS A 129 -0.66 -10.18 0.23
CA HIS A 129 -0.82 -9.57 -1.10
C HIS A 129 0.48 -9.22 -1.81
N ARG A 130 1.62 -9.22 -1.13
CA ARG A 130 2.87 -8.83 -1.77
C ARG A 130 3.21 -9.75 -2.95
N ARG A 131 3.91 -9.18 -3.94
CA ARG A 131 4.41 -10.02 -5.04
C ARG A 131 5.47 -10.97 -4.51
N THR A 132 5.47 -12.18 -5.04
CA THR A 132 6.35 -13.25 -4.58
C THR A 132 7.34 -13.73 -5.62
N ASP A 133 7.32 -13.18 -6.81
CA ASP A 133 8.21 -13.61 -7.88
C ASP A 133 9.62 -13.07 -7.76
#